data_ce44a07cc2af7a980747e908e8bbc6b8
#
_entry.id   ce44a07cc2af7a980747e908e8bbc6b8
#
_cell.length_a   1.000
_cell.length_b   1.000
_cell.length_c   1.000
_cell.angle_alpha   90.00
_cell.angle_beta   90.00
_cell.angle_gamma   90.00
#
_symmetry.space_group_name_H-M   'P 1'
#
loop_
_entity.id
_entity.type
_entity.pdbx_description
1 polymer ?
#
loop_
_entity_poly.entity_id
_entity_poly.type
_entity_poly.pdbx_seq_one_letter_code
_entity_poly.pdbx_strand_id
1 'polypeptide(L)'
;MIGINNLKSHALVITLFALISFAYFSPLLEGKRIDGHDVKTWIGMSKEISDFREKTGDEALWTNSLFSGMPAYQISVKYGSNLVKYVDKVISLGFPRPANLLFLYLLGFYLLLVSLNVDYRIAALGAFAYAFSSYFFIIIQAGHMTKAHAIAYLPMVVAAVLYTYRGKMLLGFVLTSLAVA
;
A
#
# COMPACT_ATOMS: atom_id res chain seq x y z
N MET A 1 15.63 11.58 21.96
CA MET A 1 16.38 11.92 20.72
C MET A 1 16.89 10.61 20.13
N ILE A 2 16.59 10.34 18.85
CA ILE A 2 17.15 9.18 18.15
C ILE A 2 18.61 9.55 17.83
N GLY A 3 19.59 8.91 18.49
CA GLY A 3 21.00 9.15 18.21
C GLY A 3 21.38 8.71 16.79
N ILE A 4 22.45 9.27 16.21
CA ILE A 4 22.93 8.95 14.84
C ILE A 4 23.15 7.44 14.64
N ASN A 5 23.59 6.72 15.68
CA ASN A 5 23.73 5.26 15.65
C ASN A 5 22.39 4.53 15.49
N ASN A 6 21.32 5.08 16.08
CA ASN A 6 19.98 4.52 15.93
C ASN A 6 19.43 4.75 14.51
N LEU A 7 19.76 5.89 13.88
CA LEU A 7 19.30 6.16 12.51
C LEU A 7 19.90 5.16 11.50
N LYS A 8 21.18 4.83 11.64
CA LYS A 8 21.84 3.80 10.79
C LYS A 8 21.19 2.43 10.96
N SER A 9 20.81 2.05 12.19
CA SER A 9 20.14 0.78 12.47
C SER A 9 18.75 0.73 11.84
N HIS A 10 17.96 1.81 11.93
CA HIS A 10 16.66 1.89 11.28
C HIS A 10 16.78 1.85 9.74
N ALA A 11 17.76 2.56 9.18
CA ALA A 11 18.01 2.53 7.74
C ALA A 11 18.39 1.13 7.26
N LEU A 12 19.22 0.40 8.01
CA LEU A 12 19.57 -0.99 7.70
C LEU A 12 18.34 -1.91 7.68
N VAL A 13 17.47 -1.77 8.68
CA VAL A 13 16.22 -2.57 8.75
C VAL A 13 15.32 -2.27 7.55
N ILE A 14 15.13 -1.00 7.20
CA ILE A 14 14.29 -0.62 6.05
C ILE A 14 14.89 -1.13 4.73
N THR A 15 16.21 -1.06 4.57
CA THR A 15 16.90 -1.64 3.41
C THR A 15 16.70 -3.15 3.35
N LEU A 16 16.79 -3.84 4.48
CA LEU A 16 16.53 -5.28 4.56
C LEU A 16 15.08 -5.61 4.15
N PHE A 17 14.09 -4.83 4.59
CA PHE A 17 12.69 -4.99 4.19
C PHE A 17 12.52 -4.83 2.67
N ALA A 18 13.17 -3.85 2.07
CA ALA A 18 13.17 -3.65 0.62
C ALA A 18 13.75 -4.87 -0.12
N LEU A 19 14.93 -5.34 0.30
CA LEU A 19 15.58 -6.50 -0.29
C LEU A 19 14.71 -7.77 -0.17
N ILE A 20 14.12 -8.03 0.98
CA ILE A 20 13.26 -9.20 1.20
C ILE A 20 11.98 -9.12 0.36
N SER A 21 11.38 -7.94 0.23
CA SER A 21 10.19 -7.75 -0.61
C SER A 21 10.48 -8.10 -2.07
N PHE A 22 11.62 -7.72 -2.60
CA PHE A 22 12.04 -8.09 -3.95
C PHE A 22 12.48 -9.55 -4.06
N ALA A 23 13.19 -10.08 -3.07
CA ALA A 23 13.61 -11.47 -3.07
C ALA A 23 12.39 -12.43 -3.06
N TYR A 24 11.36 -12.10 -2.25
CA TYR A 24 10.15 -12.89 -2.18
C TYR A 24 9.34 -12.84 -3.49
N PHE A 25 9.24 -11.66 -4.09
CA PHE A 25 8.55 -11.46 -5.36
C PHE A 25 9.54 -11.37 -6.54
N SER A 26 10.65 -12.12 -6.49
CA SER A 26 11.67 -12.13 -7.56
C SER A 26 11.12 -12.40 -8.96
N PRO A 27 10.03 -13.20 -9.19
CA PRO A 27 9.46 -13.34 -10.53
C PRO A 27 8.98 -12.04 -11.17
N LEU A 28 8.75 -10.96 -10.39
CA LEU A 28 8.46 -9.64 -10.95
C LEU A 28 9.62 -9.09 -11.78
N LEU A 29 10.85 -9.42 -11.41
CA LEU A 29 12.06 -9.01 -12.15
C LEU A 29 12.15 -9.67 -13.52
N GLU A 30 11.48 -10.82 -13.70
CA GLU A 30 11.32 -11.54 -14.96
C GLU A 30 10.09 -11.07 -15.75
N GLY A 31 9.42 -10.00 -15.33
CA GLY A 31 8.21 -9.48 -15.96
C GLY A 31 6.94 -10.28 -15.68
N LYS A 32 7.00 -11.29 -14.80
CA LYS A 32 5.82 -12.06 -14.38
C LYS A 32 4.90 -11.22 -13.51
N ARG A 33 3.59 -11.47 -13.57
CA ARG A 33 2.57 -10.79 -12.77
C ARG A 33 1.68 -11.80 -12.07
N ILE A 34 1.12 -11.41 -10.92
CA ILE A 34 0.09 -12.23 -10.26
C ILE A 34 -1.18 -12.20 -11.10
N ASP A 35 -1.66 -13.38 -11.44
CA ASP A 35 -2.86 -13.58 -12.23
C ASP A 35 -4.05 -13.87 -11.30
N GLY A 36 -4.48 -12.83 -10.56
CA GLY A 36 -5.61 -12.92 -9.64
C GLY A 36 -6.95 -12.89 -10.38
N HIS A 37 -7.91 -13.71 -9.92
CA HIS A 37 -9.26 -13.77 -10.50
C HIS A 37 -9.94 -12.41 -10.54
N ASP A 38 -9.88 -11.66 -9.44
CA ASP A 38 -10.50 -10.33 -9.35
C ASP A 38 -9.88 -9.31 -10.30
N VAL A 39 -8.57 -9.44 -10.57
CA VAL A 39 -7.89 -8.56 -11.55
C VAL A 39 -8.43 -8.80 -12.95
N LYS A 40 -8.62 -10.06 -13.36
CA LYS A 40 -9.21 -10.42 -14.66
C LYS A 40 -10.65 -9.92 -14.77
N THR A 41 -11.44 -10.13 -13.74
CA THR A 41 -12.82 -9.66 -13.67
C THR A 41 -12.88 -8.15 -13.80
N TRP A 42 -12.04 -7.42 -13.06
CA TRP A 42 -11.97 -5.96 -13.15
C TRP A 42 -11.56 -5.47 -14.54
N ILE A 43 -10.59 -6.12 -15.20
CA ILE A 43 -10.20 -5.78 -16.58
C ILE A 43 -11.39 -5.90 -17.53
N GLY A 44 -12.16 -7.00 -17.43
CA GLY A 44 -13.37 -7.19 -18.22
C GLY A 44 -14.43 -6.14 -17.95
N MET A 45 -14.71 -5.87 -16.68
CA MET A 45 -15.71 -4.89 -16.25
C MET A 45 -15.36 -3.45 -16.67
N SER A 46 -14.07 -3.10 -16.65
CA SER A 46 -13.58 -1.75 -16.99
C SER A 46 -13.31 -1.52 -18.46
N LYS A 47 -13.51 -2.54 -19.31
CA LYS A 47 -13.12 -2.48 -20.73
C LYS A 47 -13.84 -1.34 -21.48
N GLU A 48 -15.16 -1.24 -21.38
CA GLU A 48 -15.96 -0.19 -22.02
C GLU A 48 -15.46 1.21 -21.61
N ILE A 49 -15.19 1.41 -20.31
CA ILE A 49 -14.69 2.67 -19.74
C ILE A 49 -13.29 2.98 -20.28
N SER A 50 -12.42 1.97 -20.38
CA SER A 50 -11.07 2.12 -20.91
C SER A 50 -11.08 2.46 -22.40
N ASP A 51 -11.91 1.76 -23.20
CA ASP A 51 -12.07 1.99 -24.62
C ASP A 51 -12.63 3.41 -24.90
N PHE A 52 -13.58 3.89 -24.07
CA PHE A 52 -14.09 5.27 -24.15
C PHE A 52 -12.98 6.28 -23.90
N ARG A 53 -12.22 6.09 -22.82
CA ARG A 53 -11.11 6.98 -22.44
C ARG A 53 -10.02 7.03 -23.51
N GLU A 54 -9.69 5.90 -24.15
CA GLU A 54 -8.71 5.85 -25.21
C GLU A 54 -9.16 6.60 -26.48
N LYS A 55 -10.47 6.57 -26.77
CA LYS A 55 -11.04 7.20 -27.97
C LYS A 55 -11.26 8.70 -27.80
N THR A 56 -11.67 9.14 -26.62
CA THR A 56 -12.12 10.54 -26.39
C THR A 56 -11.12 11.37 -25.59
N GLY A 57 -10.26 10.74 -24.81
CA GLY A 57 -9.42 11.40 -23.81
C GLY A 57 -10.15 11.76 -22.51
N ASP A 58 -11.46 11.56 -22.43
CA ASP A 58 -12.32 11.92 -21.31
C ASP A 58 -12.64 10.71 -20.41
N GLU A 59 -13.08 10.98 -19.17
CA GLU A 59 -13.58 9.93 -18.26
C GLU A 59 -15.07 9.66 -18.50
N ALA A 60 -15.42 8.38 -18.66
CA ALA A 60 -16.82 7.97 -18.74
C ALA A 60 -17.51 8.16 -17.39
N LEU A 61 -18.71 8.75 -17.38
CA LEU A 61 -19.53 8.90 -16.17
C LEU A 61 -20.45 7.70 -15.93
N TRP A 62 -20.78 6.98 -17.00
CA TRP A 62 -21.69 5.84 -17.00
C TRP A 62 -21.12 4.70 -17.82
N THR A 63 -21.42 3.45 -17.46
CA THR A 63 -21.12 2.25 -18.24
C THR A 63 -22.36 1.37 -18.34
N ASN A 64 -22.56 0.76 -19.51
CA ASN A 64 -23.65 -0.19 -19.73
C ASN A 64 -23.22 -1.66 -19.61
N SER A 65 -21.92 -1.91 -19.38
CA SER A 65 -21.35 -3.26 -19.37
C SER A 65 -21.80 -4.13 -18.19
N LEU A 66 -22.39 -3.52 -17.14
CA LEU A 66 -22.80 -4.20 -15.90
C LEU A 66 -24.18 -3.74 -15.42
N PHE A 67 -24.94 -4.68 -14.85
CA PHE A 67 -26.21 -4.42 -14.14
C PHE A 67 -27.22 -3.56 -14.94
N SER A 68 -27.21 -3.67 -16.26
CA SER A 68 -28.02 -2.83 -17.18
C SER A 68 -27.66 -1.33 -17.10
N GLY A 69 -26.50 -1.01 -16.60
CA GLY A 69 -25.95 0.34 -16.47
C GLY A 69 -25.70 0.76 -15.04
N MET A 70 -24.53 1.40 -14.83
CA MET A 70 -24.13 1.92 -13.52
C MET A 70 -23.11 3.07 -13.66
N PRO A 71 -22.91 3.88 -12.60
CA PRO A 71 -21.89 4.92 -12.61
C PRO A 71 -20.48 4.34 -12.81
N ALA A 72 -19.74 4.80 -13.83
CA ALA A 72 -18.44 4.28 -14.21
C ALA A 72 -17.37 4.46 -13.13
N TYR A 73 -17.48 5.50 -12.29
CA TYR A 73 -16.53 5.77 -11.21
C TYR A 73 -16.49 4.68 -10.13
N GLN A 74 -17.52 3.84 -10.03
CA GLN A 74 -17.55 2.70 -9.10
C GLN A 74 -16.67 1.53 -9.57
N ILE A 75 -16.32 1.50 -10.86
CA ILE A 75 -15.53 0.42 -11.47
C ILE A 75 -14.12 0.89 -11.79
N SER A 76 -14.00 2.00 -12.53
CA SER A 76 -12.71 2.50 -13.01
C SER A 76 -12.74 4.00 -13.20
N VAL A 77 -11.89 4.71 -12.47
CA VAL A 77 -11.72 6.15 -12.62
C VAL A 77 -10.25 6.51 -12.44
N LYS A 78 -9.78 7.51 -13.19
CA LYS A 78 -8.45 8.09 -13.04
C LYS A 78 -8.54 9.47 -12.42
N TYR A 79 -8.22 9.58 -11.14
CA TYR A 79 -8.14 10.86 -10.45
C TYR A 79 -6.82 11.57 -10.78
N GLY A 80 -6.81 12.37 -11.83
CA GLY A 80 -5.62 13.12 -12.28
C GLY A 80 -5.06 14.04 -11.19
N SER A 81 -5.94 14.70 -10.45
CA SER A 81 -5.61 15.68 -9.41
C SER A 81 -5.31 15.07 -8.04
N ASN A 82 -5.32 13.75 -7.88
CA ASN A 82 -4.98 13.12 -6.61
C ASN A 82 -3.47 13.19 -6.35
N LEU A 83 -3.06 14.17 -5.51
CA LEU A 83 -1.65 14.37 -5.12
C LEU A 83 -1.17 13.33 -4.10
N VAL A 84 -2.07 12.70 -3.35
CA VAL A 84 -1.71 11.71 -2.32
C VAL A 84 -1.06 10.47 -2.93
N LYS A 85 -1.36 10.14 -4.18
CA LYS A 85 -0.66 9.08 -4.93
C LYS A 85 0.87 9.24 -4.97
N TYR A 86 1.38 10.47 -4.92
CA TYR A 86 2.82 10.72 -4.87
C TYR A 86 3.42 10.43 -3.50
N VAL A 87 2.64 10.67 -2.44
CA VAL A 87 3.04 10.29 -1.06
C VAL A 87 3.13 8.77 -0.96
N ASP A 88 2.13 8.04 -1.44
CA ASP A 88 2.16 6.57 -1.51
C ASP A 88 3.38 6.07 -2.31
N LYS A 89 3.64 6.66 -3.47
CA LYS A 89 4.80 6.31 -4.30
C LYS A 89 6.12 6.52 -3.57
N VAL A 90 6.25 7.57 -2.77
CA VAL A 90 7.47 7.84 -1.98
C VAL A 90 7.59 6.82 -0.83
N ILE A 91 6.52 6.58 -0.07
CA ILE A 91 6.52 5.65 1.07
C ILE A 91 6.80 4.21 0.59
N SER A 92 6.20 3.81 -0.52
CA SER A 92 6.39 2.48 -1.13
C SER A 92 7.67 2.36 -1.97
N LEU A 93 8.53 3.38 -1.97
CA LEU A 93 9.76 3.48 -2.79
C LEU A 93 9.51 3.30 -4.30
N GLY A 94 8.29 3.49 -4.76
CA GLY A 94 7.89 3.26 -6.15
C GLY A 94 7.96 1.79 -6.59
N PHE A 95 7.99 0.84 -5.66
CA PHE A 95 8.08 -0.57 -5.98
C PHE A 95 6.86 -1.08 -6.76
N PRO A 96 7.04 -2.03 -7.70
CA PRO A 96 5.93 -2.63 -8.42
C PRO A 96 5.06 -3.49 -7.49
N ARG A 97 3.76 -3.62 -7.82
CA ARG A 97 2.87 -4.57 -7.13
C ARG A 97 3.23 -6.00 -7.50
N PRO A 98 3.23 -6.94 -6.55
CA PRO A 98 2.85 -6.81 -5.14
C PRO A 98 4.03 -6.56 -4.18
N ALA A 99 5.27 -6.39 -4.64
CA ALA A 99 6.43 -6.17 -3.76
C ALA A 99 6.27 -4.93 -2.88
N ASN A 100 5.63 -3.86 -3.39
CA ASN A 100 5.30 -2.67 -2.61
C ASN A 100 4.39 -2.99 -1.42
N LEU A 101 3.43 -3.90 -1.57
CA LEU A 101 2.50 -4.28 -0.49
C LEU A 101 3.24 -4.98 0.65
N LEU A 102 4.10 -5.95 0.34
CA LEU A 102 4.90 -6.63 1.36
C LEU A 102 5.83 -5.65 2.07
N PHE A 103 6.47 -4.75 1.33
CA PHE A 103 7.29 -3.70 1.90
C PHE A 103 6.49 -2.79 2.85
N LEU A 104 5.29 -2.36 2.45
CA LEU A 104 4.41 -1.53 3.28
C LEU A 104 3.93 -2.25 4.55
N TYR A 105 3.63 -3.57 4.48
CA TYR A 105 3.30 -4.37 5.67
C TYR A 105 4.45 -4.40 6.66
N LEU A 106 5.68 -4.67 6.17
CA LEU A 106 6.89 -4.67 6.99
C LEU A 106 7.14 -3.29 7.59
N LEU A 107 7.14 -2.24 6.77
CA LEU A 107 7.40 -0.87 7.18
C LEU A 107 6.34 -0.37 8.17
N GLY A 108 5.06 -0.55 7.85
CA GLY A 108 3.95 -0.05 8.66
C GLY A 108 3.95 -0.63 10.07
N PHE A 109 4.09 -1.94 10.19
CA PHE A 109 4.11 -2.59 11.50
C PHE A 109 5.40 -2.28 12.28
N TYR A 110 6.52 -2.19 11.59
CA TYR A 110 7.78 -1.74 12.17
C TYR A 110 7.67 -0.34 12.79
N LEU A 111 7.12 0.62 12.04
CA LEU A 111 6.91 1.99 12.53
C LEU A 111 5.94 2.03 13.72
N LEU A 112 4.91 1.20 13.72
CA LEU A 112 4.02 1.06 14.88
C LEU A 112 4.77 0.59 16.11
N LEU A 113 5.57 -0.48 16.04
CA LEU A 113 6.32 -1.00 17.17
C LEU A 113 7.39 -0.01 17.66
N VAL A 114 8.08 0.66 16.75
CA VAL A 114 9.02 1.74 17.11
C VAL A 114 8.29 2.90 17.79
N SER A 115 7.08 3.25 17.34
CA SER A 115 6.26 4.27 18.01
C SER A 115 5.87 3.88 19.44
N LEU A 116 5.77 2.58 19.72
CA LEU A 116 5.55 2.02 21.05
C LEU A 116 6.82 1.91 21.91
N ASN A 117 7.95 2.45 21.42
CA ASN A 117 9.29 2.38 22.04
C ASN A 117 9.84 0.95 22.17
N VAL A 118 9.43 0.05 21.30
CA VAL A 118 10.02 -1.29 21.19
C VAL A 118 11.40 -1.19 20.54
N ASP A 119 12.38 -1.96 21.05
CA ASP A 119 13.71 -2.02 20.45
C ASP A 119 13.63 -2.39 18.94
N TYR A 120 14.46 -1.75 18.12
CA TYR A 120 14.38 -1.87 16.67
C TYR A 120 14.56 -3.31 16.15
N ARG A 121 15.29 -4.16 16.87
CA ARG A 121 15.50 -5.57 16.48
C ARG A 121 14.23 -6.38 16.73
N ILE A 122 13.59 -6.17 17.88
CA ILE A 122 12.32 -6.81 18.24
C ILE A 122 11.22 -6.27 17.32
N ALA A 123 11.22 -4.97 17.04
CA ALA A 123 10.30 -4.34 16.10
C ALA A 123 10.43 -4.92 14.69
N ALA A 124 11.66 -5.17 14.22
CA ALA A 124 11.90 -5.83 12.95
C ALA A 124 11.34 -7.26 12.93
N LEU A 125 11.60 -8.05 13.97
CA LEU A 125 11.05 -9.41 14.11
C LEU A 125 9.52 -9.39 14.11
N GLY A 126 8.90 -8.50 14.88
CA GLY A 126 7.45 -8.33 14.89
C GLY A 126 6.87 -7.93 13.55
N ALA A 127 7.57 -7.07 12.80
CA ALA A 127 7.19 -6.68 11.45
C ALA A 127 7.21 -7.89 10.49
N PHE A 128 8.20 -8.77 10.58
CA PHE A 128 8.22 -10.03 9.84
C PHE A 128 7.05 -10.93 10.22
N ALA A 129 6.80 -11.16 11.49
CA ALA A 129 5.69 -12.00 11.94
C ALA A 129 4.34 -11.49 11.43
N TYR A 130 4.13 -10.17 11.42
CA TYR A 130 2.93 -9.54 10.87
C TYR A 130 2.86 -9.68 9.34
N ALA A 131 3.89 -9.23 8.63
CA ALA A 131 3.87 -9.13 7.17
C ALA A 131 3.81 -10.50 6.48
N PHE A 132 4.35 -11.55 7.10
CA PHE A 132 4.31 -12.92 6.60
C PHE A 132 3.11 -13.72 7.12
N SER A 133 2.09 -13.05 7.68
CA SER A 133 0.81 -13.69 7.97
C SER A 133 0.17 -14.21 6.68
N SER A 134 -0.33 -15.44 6.71
CA SER A 134 -0.95 -16.11 5.56
C SER A 134 -2.10 -15.31 4.94
N TYR A 135 -2.85 -14.58 5.75
CA TYR A 135 -3.98 -13.77 5.30
C TYR A 135 -3.58 -12.75 4.23
N PHE A 136 -2.43 -12.08 4.40
CA PHE A 136 -1.98 -11.05 3.44
C PHE A 136 -1.64 -11.64 2.08
N PHE A 137 -1.03 -12.81 2.05
CA PHE A 137 -0.74 -13.50 0.80
C PHE A 137 -2.01 -14.02 0.11
N ILE A 138 -2.99 -14.50 0.89
CA ILE A 138 -4.28 -14.93 0.35
C ILE A 138 -5.01 -13.78 -0.35
N ILE A 139 -5.10 -12.60 0.27
CA ILE A 139 -5.79 -11.45 -0.34
C ILE A 139 -5.03 -10.88 -1.55
N ILE A 140 -3.69 -10.91 -1.55
CA ILE A 140 -2.87 -10.54 -2.70
C ILE A 140 -3.08 -11.53 -3.85
N GLN A 141 -3.05 -12.83 -3.57
CA GLN A 141 -3.27 -13.87 -4.57
C GLN A 141 -4.69 -13.81 -5.17
N ALA A 142 -5.70 -13.52 -4.36
CA ALA A 142 -7.08 -13.33 -4.82
C ALA A 142 -7.25 -12.11 -5.74
N GLY A 143 -6.33 -11.14 -5.68
CA GLY A 143 -6.40 -9.90 -6.48
C GLY A 143 -7.06 -8.73 -5.76
N HIS A 144 -7.36 -8.84 -4.46
CA HIS A 144 -7.95 -7.76 -3.65
C HIS A 144 -6.94 -6.64 -3.34
N MET A 145 -6.35 -6.06 -4.38
CA MET A 145 -5.21 -5.14 -4.28
C MET A 145 -5.54 -3.86 -3.49
N THR A 146 -6.73 -3.31 -3.66
CA THR A 146 -7.17 -2.11 -2.93
C THR A 146 -7.29 -2.38 -1.43
N LYS A 147 -7.89 -3.53 -1.07
CA LYS A 147 -8.02 -3.97 0.33
C LYS A 147 -6.64 -4.23 0.94
N ALA A 148 -5.78 -4.93 0.21
CA ALA A 148 -4.41 -5.21 0.64
C ALA A 148 -3.63 -3.92 0.91
N HIS A 149 -3.78 -2.92 0.04
CA HIS A 149 -3.16 -1.62 0.17
C HIS A 149 -3.69 -0.84 1.40
N ALA A 150 -5.00 -0.78 1.60
CA ALA A 150 -5.60 -0.12 2.77
C ALA A 150 -5.13 -0.76 4.10
N ILE A 151 -5.06 -2.10 4.16
CA ILE A 151 -4.57 -2.81 5.36
C ILE A 151 -3.09 -2.52 5.62
N ALA A 152 -2.28 -2.29 4.59
CA ALA A 152 -0.86 -1.97 4.75
C ALA A 152 -0.64 -0.65 5.50
N TYR A 153 -1.53 0.33 5.34
CA TYR A 153 -1.47 1.61 6.05
C TYR A 153 -2.05 1.57 7.46
N LEU A 154 -2.88 0.58 7.80
CA LEU A 154 -3.54 0.51 9.10
C LEU A 154 -2.58 0.63 10.30
N PRO A 155 -1.44 -0.07 10.36
CA PRO A 155 -0.48 0.10 11.45
C PRO A 155 0.10 1.52 11.52
N MET A 156 0.29 2.18 10.39
CA MET A 156 0.79 3.57 10.35
C MET A 156 -0.25 4.54 10.89
N VAL A 157 -1.55 4.33 10.61
CA VAL A 157 -2.64 5.11 11.20
C VAL A 157 -2.63 4.97 12.71
N VAL A 158 -2.53 3.75 13.23
CA VAL A 158 -2.46 3.51 14.68
C VAL A 158 -1.25 4.21 15.30
N ALA A 159 -0.07 4.13 14.67
CA ALA A 159 1.12 4.83 15.13
C ALA A 159 0.94 6.36 15.18
N ALA A 160 0.30 6.93 14.15
CA ALA A 160 0.02 8.36 14.07
C ALA A 160 -0.94 8.83 15.17
N VAL A 161 -2.00 8.07 15.44
CA VAL A 161 -2.94 8.31 16.53
C VAL A 161 -2.21 8.28 17.88
N LEU A 162 -1.31 7.30 18.12
CA LEU A 162 -0.50 7.23 19.34
C LEU A 162 0.37 8.48 19.52
N TYR A 163 0.95 9.04 18.45
CA TYR A 163 1.70 10.30 18.54
C TYR A 163 0.83 11.47 18.99
N THR A 164 -0.42 11.55 18.54
CA THR A 164 -1.40 12.56 18.98
C THR A 164 -1.64 12.46 20.49
N TYR A 165 -1.93 11.25 21.00
CA TYR A 165 -2.15 11.01 22.43
C TYR A 165 -0.91 11.28 23.30
N ARG A 166 0.27 11.19 22.72
CA ARG A 166 1.54 11.54 23.40
C ARG A 166 1.91 13.02 23.33
N GLY A 167 0.96 13.88 23.00
CA GLY A 167 1.14 15.32 22.94
C GLY A 167 1.80 15.87 21.67
N LYS A 168 2.11 15.00 20.69
CA LYS A 168 2.65 15.42 19.39
C LYS A 168 1.50 15.66 18.39
N MET A 169 0.56 16.52 18.76
CA MET A 169 -0.73 16.69 18.07
C MET A 169 -0.58 17.01 16.57
N LEU A 170 0.27 17.98 16.21
CA LEU A 170 0.46 18.37 14.82
C LEU A 170 1.03 17.22 13.98
N LEU A 171 2.06 16.53 14.50
CA LEU A 171 2.67 15.39 13.82
C LEU A 171 1.66 14.24 13.66
N GLY A 172 0.94 13.91 14.73
CA GLY A 172 -0.09 12.87 14.69
C GLY A 172 -1.20 13.20 13.70
N PHE A 173 -1.68 14.46 13.69
CA PHE A 173 -2.69 14.91 12.74
C PHE A 173 -2.22 14.76 11.29
N VAL A 174 -1.03 15.28 10.95
CA VAL A 174 -0.49 15.19 9.57
C VAL A 174 -0.29 13.75 9.14
N LEU A 175 0.32 12.91 9.99
CA LEU A 175 0.56 11.51 9.65
C LEU A 175 -0.73 10.70 9.51
N THR A 176 -1.74 10.95 10.36
CA THR A 176 -3.04 10.29 10.25
C THR A 176 -3.75 10.70 8.96
N SER A 177 -3.76 12.00 8.65
CA SER A 177 -4.37 12.51 7.41
C SER A 177 -3.73 11.90 6.17
N LEU A 178 -2.40 11.80 6.12
CA LEU A 178 -1.68 11.21 4.99
C LEU A 178 -1.86 9.69 4.89
N ALA A 179 -2.03 8.99 5.99
CA ALA A 179 -2.18 7.53 5.99
C ALA A 179 -3.62 7.07 5.71
N VAL A 180 -4.63 7.94 5.86
CA VAL A 180 -6.05 7.64 5.59
C VAL A 180 -6.48 8.13 4.21
N ALA A 181 -5.82 9.13 3.65
CA ALA A 181 -6.15 9.72 2.34
C ALA A 181 -5.72 8.83 1.18
#